data_afd295d814657623ea11375291b83eeb
#
_entry.id   afd295d814657623ea11375291b83eeb
#
_cell.length_a   1.000
_cell.length_b   1.000
_cell.length_c   1.000
_cell.angle_alpha   90.00
_cell.angle_beta   90.00
_cell.angle_gamma   90.00
#
_symmetry.space_group_name_H-M   'P 1'
#
loop_
_entity.id
_entity.type
_entity.pdbx_description
1 polymer ?
#
loop_
_entity_poly.entity_id
_entity_poly.type
_entity_poly.pdbx_seq_one_letter_code
_entity_poly.pdbx_strand_id
1 'polypeptide(L)'
;AIAYCASARVDTCEQAIRTFEGLPHRVQVVGVIDDVTYVNDSKATNLGSCIAALEGVITQPSSRKIVLIAGGVGKNANFSVLGRTISGRVRSVVLIGRDAKVIAKSIPEARVVFASSLEDAVVTARMEAVSGDVVLFSPACASYDMFENFVVRGQAFTRIVEGMST
;
A
#
# COMPACT_ATOMS: atom_id res chain seq x y z
N ALA A 1 10.98 11.10 -21.55
CA ALA A 1 12.37 11.58 -21.74
C ALA A 1 13.27 10.49 -22.33
N ILE A 2 13.50 9.36 -21.62
CA ILE A 2 14.42 8.29 -22.08
C ILE A 2 14.00 7.71 -23.44
N ALA A 3 12.72 7.39 -23.64
CA ALA A 3 12.23 6.86 -24.91
C ALA A 3 12.42 7.85 -26.08
N TYR A 4 12.25 9.14 -25.84
CA TYR A 4 12.51 10.18 -26.83
C TYR A 4 14.01 10.28 -27.17
N CYS A 5 14.89 10.20 -26.17
CA CYS A 5 16.35 10.14 -26.40
C CYS A 5 16.77 8.88 -27.17
N ALA A 6 15.98 7.80 -27.09
CA ALA A 6 16.14 6.57 -27.87
C ALA A 6 15.45 6.63 -29.24
N SER A 7 15.13 7.82 -29.76
CA SER A 7 14.50 8.08 -31.06
C SER A 7 13.06 7.54 -31.19
N ALA A 8 12.35 7.32 -30.07
CA ALA A 8 10.92 7.02 -30.12
C ALA A 8 10.12 8.28 -30.48
N ARG A 9 9.06 8.10 -31.27
CA ARG A 9 8.15 9.20 -31.64
C ARG A 9 7.33 9.63 -30.44
N VAL A 10 7.09 10.94 -30.30
CA VAL A 10 6.36 11.55 -29.17
C VAL A 10 4.93 11.01 -29.08
N ASP A 11 4.23 10.94 -30.23
CA ASP A 11 2.86 10.39 -30.30
C ASP A 11 2.77 8.94 -29.83
N THR A 12 3.74 8.11 -30.20
CA THR A 12 3.85 6.72 -29.74
C THR A 12 4.12 6.65 -28.24
N CYS A 13 4.95 7.55 -27.70
CA CYS A 13 5.19 7.64 -26.27
C CYS A 13 3.93 8.06 -25.50
N GLU A 14 3.18 9.05 -26.01
CA GLU A 14 1.92 9.49 -25.41
C GLU A 14 0.87 8.37 -25.42
N GLN A 15 0.73 7.67 -26.55
CA GLN A 15 -0.20 6.53 -26.65
C GLN A 15 0.17 5.44 -25.65
N ALA A 16 1.44 5.06 -25.56
CA ALA A 16 1.91 4.06 -24.61
C ALA A 16 1.62 4.45 -23.15
N ILE A 17 1.81 5.73 -22.78
CA ILE A 17 1.49 6.23 -21.45
C ILE A 17 -0.02 6.17 -21.18
N ARG A 18 -0.86 6.55 -22.16
CA ARG A 18 -2.32 6.55 -22.02
C ARG A 18 -2.93 5.16 -21.91
N THR A 19 -2.30 4.17 -22.55
CA THR A 19 -2.77 2.77 -22.56
C THR A 19 -2.07 1.89 -21.52
N PHE A 20 -1.11 2.45 -20.75
CA PHE A 20 -0.40 1.68 -19.73
C PHE A 20 -1.27 1.47 -18.49
N GLU A 21 -1.68 0.25 -18.26
CA GLU A 21 -2.55 -0.16 -17.14
C GLU A 21 -1.80 -0.30 -15.80
N GLY A 22 -0.51 0.02 -15.77
CA GLY A 22 0.35 -0.18 -14.60
C GLY A 22 0.99 -1.57 -14.54
N LEU A 23 1.74 -1.81 -13.48
CA LEU A 23 2.35 -3.11 -13.22
C LEU A 23 1.66 -3.79 -12.03
N PRO A 24 1.53 -5.12 -12.04
CA PRO A 24 0.98 -5.85 -10.90
C PRO A 24 1.73 -5.51 -9.61
N HIS A 25 0.97 -5.37 -8.53
CA HIS A 25 1.48 -5.07 -7.18
C HIS A 25 2.22 -3.72 -7.04
N ARG A 26 1.97 -2.76 -7.94
CA ARG A 26 2.49 -1.38 -7.87
C ARG A 26 1.32 -0.39 -7.91
N VAL A 27 0.84 0.00 -6.74
CA VAL A 27 -0.31 0.91 -6.56
C VAL A 27 -1.50 0.47 -7.44
N GLN A 28 -1.69 -0.84 -7.55
CA GLN A 28 -2.72 -1.47 -8.37
C GLN A 28 -4.06 -1.46 -7.62
N VAL A 29 -5.10 -0.85 -8.19
CA VAL A 29 -6.48 -1.00 -7.67
C VAL A 29 -6.93 -2.43 -7.94
N VAL A 30 -7.34 -3.15 -6.88
CA VAL A 30 -7.78 -4.55 -6.98
C VAL A 30 -9.26 -4.73 -6.71
N GLY A 31 -9.94 -3.72 -6.19
CA GLY A 31 -11.38 -3.75 -5.99
C GLY A 31 -11.92 -2.51 -5.29
N VAL A 32 -13.23 -2.34 -5.38
CA VAL A 32 -14.00 -1.36 -4.59
C VAL A 32 -15.14 -2.11 -3.91
N ILE A 33 -15.19 -2.07 -2.58
CA ILE A 33 -16.16 -2.80 -1.77
C ILE A 33 -16.73 -1.82 -0.75
N ASP A 34 -18.05 -1.67 -0.68
CA ASP A 34 -18.74 -0.74 0.21
C ASP A 34 -18.19 0.71 0.11
N ASP A 35 -17.88 1.14 -1.14
CA ASP A 35 -17.28 2.44 -1.46
C ASP A 35 -15.86 2.64 -0.87
N VAL A 36 -15.20 1.57 -0.45
CA VAL A 36 -13.79 1.57 -0.04
C VAL A 36 -12.94 0.99 -1.16
N THR A 37 -11.93 1.74 -1.59
CA THR A 37 -11.00 1.32 -2.66
C THR A 37 -9.85 0.51 -2.06
N TYR A 38 -9.56 -0.68 -2.59
CA TYR A 38 -8.45 -1.52 -2.18
C TYR A 38 -7.31 -1.43 -3.17
N VAL A 39 -6.11 -1.09 -2.67
CA VAL A 39 -4.91 -0.84 -3.50
C VAL A 39 -3.78 -1.78 -3.07
N ASN A 40 -3.28 -2.55 -4.04
CA ASN A 40 -2.17 -3.48 -3.88
C ASN A 40 -0.85 -2.81 -4.30
N ASP A 41 0.01 -2.54 -3.33
CA ASP A 41 1.37 -2.04 -3.54
C ASP A 41 2.39 -2.95 -2.84
N SER A 42 2.19 -4.27 -2.94
CA SER A 42 3.07 -5.27 -2.31
C SER A 42 4.54 -5.13 -2.74
N LYS A 43 4.82 -4.48 -3.89
CA LYS A 43 6.17 -4.18 -4.36
C LYS A 43 6.90 -3.13 -3.51
N ALA A 44 6.22 -2.36 -2.67
CA ALA A 44 6.81 -1.44 -1.70
C ALA A 44 7.54 -2.24 -0.58
N THR A 45 8.67 -2.82 -0.92
CA THR A 45 9.51 -3.64 0.00
C THR A 45 10.52 -2.80 0.79
N ASN A 46 10.38 -1.49 0.77
CA ASN A 46 11.16 -0.52 1.53
C ASN A 46 10.33 0.73 1.85
N LEU A 47 10.79 1.50 2.82
CA LEU A 47 10.10 2.68 3.34
C LEU A 47 9.87 3.76 2.27
N GLY A 48 10.87 4.03 1.43
CA GLY A 48 10.76 5.08 0.39
C GLY A 48 9.64 4.80 -0.61
N SER A 49 9.45 3.53 -1.01
CA SER A 49 8.36 3.13 -1.90
C SER A 49 6.99 3.32 -1.24
N CYS A 50 6.86 2.97 0.04
CA CYS A 50 5.62 3.17 0.79
C CYS A 50 5.27 4.67 0.93
N ILE A 51 6.26 5.52 1.21
CA ILE A 51 6.07 6.98 1.26
C ILE A 51 5.58 7.50 -0.09
N ALA A 52 6.20 7.09 -1.19
CA ALA A 52 5.77 7.50 -2.53
C ALA A 52 4.33 7.06 -2.84
N ALA A 53 3.93 5.85 -2.43
CA ALA A 53 2.56 5.37 -2.58
C ALA A 53 1.57 6.21 -1.75
N LEU A 54 1.91 6.51 -0.48
CA LEU A 54 1.10 7.35 0.40
C LEU A 54 0.90 8.77 -0.16
N GLU A 55 1.92 9.33 -0.79
CA GLU A 55 1.85 10.65 -1.43
C GLU A 55 1.05 10.63 -2.73
N GLY A 56 1.13 9.53 -3.48
CA GLY A 56 0.47 9.39 -4.79
C GLY A 56 -1.01 9.01 -4.72
N VAL A 57 -1.43 8.24 -3.70
CA VAL A 57 -2.80 7.70 -3.63
C VAL A 57 -3.84 8.74 -3.22
N ILE A 58 -3.48 9.75 -2.45
CA ILE A 58 -4.44 10.80 -2.05
C ILE A 58 -4.21 12.06 -2.85
N THR A 59 -5.04 12.24 -3.84
CA THR A 59 -5.05 13.50 -4.58
C THR A 59 -6.29 14.35 -4.30
N GLN A 60 -7.47 13.78 -4.07
CA GLN A 60 -8.73 14.52 -3.79
C GLN A 60 -9.91 13.53 -3.53
N PRO A 61 -10.95 13.86 -2.77
CA PRO A 61 -11.10 15.03 -1.89
C PRO A 61 -10.37 14.87 -0.55
N SER A 62 -10.17 15.98 0.18
CA SER A 62 -9.45 16.02 1.47
C SER A 62 -10.10 15.22 2.61
N SER A 63 -11.37 14.81 2.44
CA SER A 63 -12.08 13.94 3.39
C SER A 63 -11.67 12.47 3.30
N ARG A 64 -11.16 12.01 2.15
CA ARG A 64 -10.71 10.64 1.94
C ARG A 64 -9.45 10.37 2.76
N LYS A 65 -9.44 9.28 3.51
CA LYS A 65 -8.29 8.84 4.31
C LYS A 65 -7.77 7.49 3.83
N ILE A 66 -6.57 7.17 4.27
CA ILE A 66 -5.98 5.84 4.04
C ILE A 66 -6.10 5.01 5.31
N VAL A 67 -6.43 3.74 5.16
CA VAL A 67 -6.09 2.69 6.12
C VAL A 67 -4.87 1.98 5.54
N LEU A 68 -3.71 2.16 6.18
CA LEU A 68 -2.45 1.58 5.70
C LEU A 68 -2.25 0.19 6.30
N ILE A 69 -2.02 -0.83 5.46
CA ILE A 69 -1.52 -2.13 5.89
C ILE A 69 -0.02 -2.15 5.63
N ALA A 70 0.80 -2.28 6.69
CA ALA A 70 2.25 -2.28 6.60
C ALA A 70 2.90 -3.33 7.51
N GLY A 71 4.19 -3.63 7.23
CA GLY A 71 4.97 -4.56 8.03
C GLY A 71 5.61 -5.70 7.26
N GLY A 72 6.36 -6.52 7.98
CA GLY A 72 7.24 -7.56 7.44
C GLY A 72 8.67 -7.39 7.95
N VAL A 73 9.68 -7.68 7.12
CA VAL A 73 11.12 -7.54 7.43
C VAL A 73 11.62 -6.15 7.05
N GLY A 74 11.81 -5.26 8.02
CA GLY A 74 12.14 -3.84 7.84
C GLY A 74 13.59 -3.54 7.50
N LYS A 75 14.50 -4.52 7.54
CA LYS A 75 15.94 -4.38 7.18
C LYS A 75 16.62 -3.22 7.92
N ASN A 76 16.32 -3.03 9.21
CA ASN A 76 16.85 -1.95 10.05
C ASN A 76 16.51 -0.53 9.54
N ALA A 77 15.44 -0.35 8.78
CA ALA A 77 15.00 0.95 8.30
C ALA A 77 14.59 1.88 9.46
N ASN A 78 14.87 3.17 9.30
CA ASN A 78 14.38 4.19 10.23
C ASN A 78 12.96 4.61 9.84
N PHE A 79 11.95 4.11 10.55
CA PHE A 79 10.54 4.38 10.27
C PHE A 79 10.04 5.73 10.81
N SER A 80 10.86 6.55 11.48
CA SER A 80 10.40 7.85 12.00
C SER A 80 9.88 8.80 10.93
N VAL A 81 10.37 8.68 9.70
CA VAL A 81 9.90 9.46 8.55
C VAL A 81 8.45 9.11 8.20
N LEU A 82 8.05 7.84 8.38
CA LEU A 82 6.67 7.39 8.12
C LEU A 82 5.66 8.18 8.97
N GLY A 83 5.97 8.44 10.25
CA GLY A 83 5.09 9.18 11.16
C GLY A 83 4.70 10.55 10.62
N ARG A 84 5.65 11.29 10.02
CA ARG A 84 5.38 12.59 9.40
C ARG A 84 4.51 12.48 8.15
N THR A 85 4.75 11.47 7.33
CA THR A 85 4.02 11.26 6.07
C THR A 85 2.57 10.86 6.30
N ILE A 86 2.29 10.04 7.32
CA ILE A 86 0.93 9.56 7.62
C ILE A 86 0.06 10.60 8.33
N SER A 87 0.67 11.61 8.97
CA SER A 87 -0.04 12.64 9.72
C SER A 87 -1.10 13.34 8.87
N GLY A 88 -2.33 13.38 9.37
CA GLY A 88 -3.48 13.98 8.71
C GLY A 88 -4.02 13.20 7.49
N ARG A 89 -3.30 12.22 6.94
CA ARG A 89 -3.67 11.45 5.74
C ARG A 89 -4.21 10.06 6.07
N VAL A 90 -3.62 9.41 7.07
CA VAL A 90 -3.92 8.03 7.43
C VAL A 90 -4.89 8.00 8.61
N ARG A 91 -5.96 7.22 8.48
CA ARG A 91 -6.95 6.98 9.54
C ARG A 91 -6.38 6.05 10.60
N SER A 92 -5.82 4.92 10.15
CA SER A 92 -5.19 3.92 11.00
C SER A 92 -4.11 3.16 10.22
N VAL A 93 -3.19 2.56 10.98
CA VAL A 93 -2.12 1.70 10.45
C VAL A 93 -2.32 0.30 11.01
N VAL A 94 -2.59 -0.67 10.15
CA VAL A 94 -2.67 -2.08 10.49
C VAL A 94 -1.30 -2.70 10.26
N LEU A 95 -0.67 -3.21 11.32
CA LEU A 95 0.70 -3.73 11.30
C LEU A 95 0.74 -5.25 11.40
N ILE A 96 1.50 -5.87 10.49
CA ILE A 96 1.74 -7.32 10.42
C ILE A 96 3.23 -7.65 10.42
N GLY A 97 3.54 -8.91 10.70
CA GLY A 97 4.87 -9.47 10.51
C GLY A 97 5.87 -9.07 11.58
N ARG A 98 7.14 -9.45 11.32
CA ARG A 98 8.23 -9.47 12.29
C ARG A 98 8.49 -8.12 12.95
N ASP A 99 8.60 -7.06 12.18
CA ASP A 99 9.04 -5.75 12.66
C ASP A 99 7.86 -4.78 12.96
N ALA A 100 6.62 -5.31 13.07
CA ALA A 100 5.41 -4.54 13.38
C ALA A 100 5.57 -3.66 14.63
N LYS A 101 6.13 -4.21 15.72
CA LYS A 101 6.36 -3.47 16.99
C LYS A 101 7.41 -2.37 16.85
N VAL A 102 8.39 -2.53 15.97
CA VAL A 102 9.41 -1.51 15.67
C VAL A 102 8.78 -0.35 14.92
N ILE A 103 7.94 -0.66 13.93
CA ILE A 103 7.19 0.36 13.18
C ILE A 103 6.27 1.15 14.13
N ALA A 104 5.48 0.45 14.96
CA ALA A 104 4.55 1.09 15.89
C ALA A 104 5.26 2.08 16.83
N LYS A 105 6.43 1.72 17.37
CA LYS A 105 7.24 2.63 18.21
C LYS A 105 7.72 3.87 17.48
N SER A 106 7.86 3.81 16.17
CA SER A 106 8.34 4.92 15.32
C SER A 106 7.22 5.87 14.88
N ILE A 107 5.96 5.51 15.12
CA ILE A 107 4.76 6.29 14.74
C ILE A 107 3.78 6.46 15.92
N PRO A 108 4.25 6.97 17.09
CA PRO A 108 3.47 6.96 18.33
C PRO A 108 2.16 7.75 18.26
N GLU A 109 2.08 8.73 17.38
CA GLU A 109 0.86 9.55 17.18
C GLU A 109 -0.20 8.88 16.29
N ALA A 110 0.12 7.75 15.66
CA ALA A 110 -0.80 7.05 14.78
C ALA A 110 -1.70 6.10 15.55
N ARG A 111 -2.96 5.96 15.09
CA ARG A 111 -3.81 4.84 15.50
C ARG A 111 -3.24 3.56 14.90
N VAL A 112 -2.71 2.68 15.73
CA VAL A 112 -2.11 1.40 15.32
C VAL A 112 -2.97 0.24 15.78
N VAL A 113 -3.21 -0.71 14.88
CA VAL A 113 -3.83 -2.01 15.17
C VAL A 113 -2.87 -3.10 14.70
N PHE A 114 -2.70 -4.15 15.50
CA PHE A 114 -1.88 -5.31 15.12
C PHE A 114 -2.74 -6.42 14.57
N ALA A 115 -2.28 -7.07 13.51
CA ALA A 115 -2.91 -8.23 12.92
C ALA A 115 -1.94 -9.43 12.89
N SER A 116 -2.50 -10.63 12.99
CA SER A 116 -1.73 -11.89 13.09
C SER A 116 -1.37 -12.48 11.72
N SER A 117 -2.13 -12.13 10.69
CA SER A 117 -1.95 -12.60 9.31
C SER A 117 -2.34 -11.51 8.31
N LEU A 118 -2.13 -11.76 7.02
CA LEU A 118 -2.57 -10.83 5.97
C LEU A 118 -4.11 -10.81 5.87
N GLU A 119 -4.76 -11.95 6.04
CA GLU A 119 -6.22 -12.07 6.09
C GLU A 119 -6.80 -11.23 7.22
N ASP A 120 -6.27 -11.39 8.42
CA ASP A 120 -6.65 -10.63 9.61
C ASP A 120 -6.42 -9.12 9.40
N ALA A 121 -5.31 -8.75 8.74
CA ALA A 121 -5.02 -7.36 8.42
C ALA A 121 -6.03 -6.74 7.45
N VAL A 122 -6.46 -7.47 6.43
CA VAL A 122 -7.44 -6.98 5.46
C VAL A 122 -8.82 -6.83 6.11
N VAL A 123 -9.24 -7.82 6.93
CA VAL A 123 -10.49 -7.74 7.69
C VAL A 123 -10.46 -6.56 8.68
N THR A 124 -9.37 -6.40 9.40
CA THR A 124 -9.16 -5.27 10.32
C THR A 124 -9.19 -3.94 9.58
N ALA A 125 -8.51 -3.84 8.44
CA ALA A 125 -8.50 -2.62 7.64
C ALA A 125 -9.89 -2.26 7.10
N ARG A 126 -10.72 -3.25 6.74
CA ARG A 126 -12.11 -3.03 6.37
C ARG A 126 -12.93 -2.44 7.53
N MET A 127 -12.76 -2.95 8.74
CA MET A 127 -13.44 -2.44 9.93
C MET A 127 -13.01 -1.01 10.32
N GLU A 128 -11.76 -0.65 10.04
CA GLU A 128 -11.22 0.68 10.31
C GLU A 128 -11.61 1.72 9.23
N ALA A 129 -11.89 1.27 8.01
CA ALA A 129 -12.25 2.14 6.89
C ALA A 129 -13.70 2.60 6.96
N VAL A 130 -13.97 3.79 6.44
CA VAL A 130 -15.31 4.29 6.19
C VAL A 130 -15.52 4.54 4.70
N SER A 131 -16.78 4.67 4.26
CA SER A 131 -17.12 4.98 2.86
C SER A 131 -16.25 6.13 2.30
N GLY A 132 -15.72 5.95 1.12
CA GLY A 132 -14.80 6.85 0.44
C GLY A 132 -13.32 6.65 0.77
N ASP A 133 -12.96 5.88 1.79
CA ASP A 133 -11.56 5.65 2.17
C ASP A 133 -10.80 4.71 1.18
N VAL A 134 -9.50 4.66 1.35
CA VAL A 134 -8.62 3.73 0.62
C VAL A 134 -7.93 2.79 1.60
N VAL A 135 -8.08 1.50 1.42
CA VAL A 135 -7.21 0.49 2.05
C VAL A 135 -5.98 0.31 1.17
N LEU A 136 -4.85 0.83 1.63
CA LEU A 136 -3.58 0.76 0.92
C LEU A 136 -2.69 -0.33 1.54
N PHE A 137 -2.46 -1.41 0.80
CA PHE A 137 -1.46 -2.42 1.14
C PHE A 137 -0.10 -2.02 0.58
N SER A 138 0.68 -1.26 1.34
CA SER A 138 2.04 -0.81 1.01
C SER A 138 2.98 -1.11 2.17
N PRO A 139 3.56 -2.31 2.20
CA PRO A 139 4.17 -2.91 3.39
C PRO A 139 5.39 -2.18 3.96
N ALA A 140 6.11 -1.37 3.19
CA ALA A 140 7.39 -0.74 3.58
C ALA A 140 8.51 -1.74 3.93
N CYS A 141 8.23 -3.04 3.89
CA CYS A 141 9.06 -4.13 4.36
C CYS A 141 9.14 -5.28 3.35
N ALA A 142 10.23 -6.04 3.39
CA ALA A 142 10.31 -7.31 2.65
C ALA A 142 9.33 -8.34 3.24
N SER A 143 8.97 -9.34 2.43
CA SER A 143 7.90 -10.32 2.73
C SER A 143 8.39 -11.61 3.37
N TYR A 144 9.71 -11.80 3.52
CA TYR A 144 10.34 -13.09 3.79
C TYR A 144 10.04 -13.73 5.15
N ASP A 145 9.36 -13.01 6.04
CA ASP A 145 8.88 -13.55 7.32
C ASP A 145 7.55 -14.32 7.21
N MET A 146 6.76 -14.00 6.18
CA MET A 146 5.41 -14.56 6.00
C MET A 146 5.16 -15.13 4.59
N PHE A 147 5.95 -14.73 3.59
CA PHE A 147 5.78 -15.09 2.19
C PHE A 147 7.11 -15.31 1.51
N GLU A 148 7.15 -16.17 0.51
CA GLU A 148 8.34 -16.45 -0.30
C GLU A 148 8.90 -15.17 -0.96
N ASN A 149 8.02 -14.34 -1.51
CA ASN A 149 8.38 -13.08 -2.16
C ASN A 149 7.20 -12.11 -2.19
N PHE A 150 7.44 -10.87 -2.67
CA PHE A 150 6.43 -9.83 -2.75
C PHE A 150 5.29 -10.16 -3.75
N VAL A 151 5.54 -10.99 -4.76
CA VAL A 151 4.52 -11.37 -5.75
C VAL A 151 3.49 -12.29 -5.09
N VAL A 152 3.96 -13.34 -4.38
CA VAL A 152 3.09 -14.26 -3.62
C VAL A 152 2.27 -13.49 -2.59
N ARG A 153 2.90 -12.55 -1.87
CA ARG A 153 2.23 -11.67 -0.91
C ARG A 153 1.17 -10.79 -1.57
N GLY A 154 1.48 -10.20 -2.73
CA GLY A 154 0.54 -9.38 -3.47
C GLY A 154 -0.64 -10.17 -4.05
N GLN A 155 -0.38 -11.37 -4.55
CA GLN A 155 -1.43 -12.29 -5.02
C GLN A 155 -2.36 -12.73 -3.88
N ALA A 156 -1.80 -12.99 -2.68
CA ALA A 156 -2.59 -13.29 -1.50
C ALA A 156 -3.53 -12.14 -1.14
N PHE A 157 -3.02 -10.89 -1.10
CA PHE A 157 -3.85 -9.71 -0.85
C PHE A 157 -5.00 -9.59 -1.87
N THR A 158 -4.71 -9.73 -3.17
CA THR A 158 -5.73 -9.63 -4.23
C THR A 158 -6.82 -10.69 -4.03
N ARG A 159 -6.44 -11.97 -3.79
CA ARG A 159 -7.42 -13.05 -3.55
C ARG A 159 -8.30 -12.81 -2.34
N ILE A 160 -7.75 -12.27 -1.25
CA ILE A 160 -8.53 -11.96 -0.04
C ILE A 160 -9.57 -10.89 -0.37
N VAL A 161 -9.17 -9.81 -1.06
CA VAL A 161 -10.09 -8.72 -1.45
C VAL A 161 -11.18 -9.23 -2.39
N GLU A 162 -10.83 -10.01 -3.41
CA GLU A 162 -11.80 -10.62 -4.35
C GLU A 162 -12.81 -11.51 -3.61
N GLY A 163 -12.35 -12.29 -2.62
CA GLY A 163 -13.23 -13.13 -1.79
C GLY A 163 -14.16 -12.36 -0.87
N MET A 164 -13.96 -11.08 -0.62
CA MET A 164 -14.89 -10.24 0.16
C MET A 164 -16.04 -9.68 -0.68
N SER A 165 -15.94 -9.76 -2.01
CA SER A 165 -16.94 -9.22 -2.96
C SER A 165 -18.07 -10.20 -3.24
N THR A 166 -17.98 -11.44 -2.70
CA THR A 166 -18.96 -12.52 -2.83
C THR A 166 -19.78 -12.62 -1.57
#